data_9d84b411af6dd95b6a4eecc1c50658eb
#
_entry.id   9d84b411af6dd95b6a4eecc1c50658eb
#
_cell.length_a   1.000
_cell.length_b   1.000
_cell.length_c   1.000
_cell.angle_alpha   90.00
_cell.angle_beta   90.00
_cell.angle_gamma   90.00
#
_symmetry.space_group_name_H-M   'P 1'
#
loop_
_entity.id
_entity.type
_entity.pdbx_description
1 polymer ?
#
loop_
_entity_poly.entity_id
_entity_poly.type
_entity_poly.pdbx_seq_one_letter_code
_entity_poly.pdbx_strand_id
1 'polypeptide(L)'
;MSQTLVKIPDALKPVDGRFGSGPSRVRPEQLTHLAGAGAAVMGTSHRQKPVKQLVGRVRGGLRELFSLPERYEVVLGNGGTTAFWDAAACGLVRERALHLAYGEFSSKFAASTAGAPFLRDPLVISADAGDAPEPVADPDADVVAWAHNETSTGVMVPVTRPKDSDNALVLIDATSGAGGLPVDVTDADAYYFAPQKGFASDGGLWLALLSPAALERVAELAEQRPSATGAPRWIPDFLSLQIALENSVKDQTYNTPAIATLLLLADQIDWMLERGGLEGMVARTTTSSSHLYHWAESGAHTTPFVADPAKRSLVVGTIDFDDAVDAAALAATLRANGIVDVEPYRKLGRNQLRVAIFPATDPSDVEALTACIDYVLEREA
;
A
#
# COMPACT_ATOMS: atom_id res chain seq x y z
N MET A 1 -0.69 13.05 39.04
CA MET A 1 -0.18 14.39 38.74
C MET A 1 -0.23 14.52 37.22
N SER A 2 -0.80 15.61 36.67
CA SER A 2 -0.78 15.84 35.22
C SER A 2 0.67 16.10 34.82
N GLN A 3 1.29 15.18 34.08
CA GLN A 3 2.63 15.37 33.54
C GLN A 3 2.54 16.53 32.54
N THR A 4 3.31 17.57 32.77
CA THR A 4 3.35 18.73 31.85
C THR A 4 4.08 18.26 30.60
N LEU A 5 3.36 18.07 29.51
CA LEU A 5 3.92 17.65 28.22
C LEU A 5 5.01 18.65 27.77
N VAL A 6 6.13 18.13 27.26
CA VAL A 6 7.22 18.93 26.71
C VAL A 6 6.70 19.73 25.51
N LYS A 7 6.96 21.05 25.52
CA LYS A 7 6.64 21.92 24.38
C LYS A 7 7.84 21.98 23.43
N ILE A 8 7.68 21.48 22.24
CA ILE A 8 8.71 21.50 21.17
C ILE A 8 8.71 22.90 20.52
N PRO A 9 9.88 23.55 20.35
CA PRO A 9 10.00 24.80 19.61
C PRO A 9 9.51 24.68 18.18
N ASP A 10 8.76 25.67 17.67
CA ASP A 10 8.18 25.64 16.33
C ASP A 10 9.24 25.54 15.21
N ALA A 11 10.45 26.07 15.47
CA ALA A 11 11.57 25.99 14.53
C ALA A 11 12.15 24.59 14.32
N LEU A 12 11.86 23.64 15.23
CA LEU A 12 12.29 22.24 15.10
C LEU A 12 11.22 21.36 14.45
N LYS A 13 9.97 21.83 14.41
CA LYS A 13 8.84 21.01 13.94
C LYS A 13 8.88 20.79 12.43
N PRO A 14 8.42 19.63 11.96
CA PRO A 14 8.17 19.42 10.52
C PRO A 14 7.14 20.43 10.01
N VAL A 15 7.26 20.79 8.74
CA VAL A 15 6.28 21.64 8.05
C VAL A 15 4.91 20.96 8.03
N ASP A 16 4.90 19.65 7.85
CA ASP A 16 3.69 18.82 7.98
C ASP A 16 3.94 17.67 8.95
N GLY A 17 3.30 17.71 10.10
CA GLY A 17 3.47 16.73 11.18
C GLY A 17 2.68 15.42 11.01
N ARG A 18 2.13 15.09 9.84
CA ARG A 18 1.34 13.88 9.61
C ARG A 18 2.19 12.74 9.07
N PHE A 19 2.43 11.70 9.89
CA PHE A 19 3.25 10.53 9.56
C PHE A 19 2.45 9.22 9.58
N GLY A 20 1.13 9.30 9.32
CA GLY A 20 0.22 8.16 9.37
C GLY A 20 0.47 7.13 8.28
N SER A 21 0.55 5.86 8.68
CA SER A 21 0.76 4.72 7.77
C SER A 21 -0.50 4.28 7.01
N GLY A 22 -1.61 5.04 7.14
CA GLY A 22 -2.82 4.83 6.37
C GLY A 22 -4.11 5.20 7.10
N PRO A 23 -4.83 6.17 6.55
CA PRO A 23 -4.47 6.93 5.35
C PRO A 23 -3.20 7.77 5.55
N SER A 24 -2.50 8.05 4.43
CA SER A 24 -1.33 8.92 4.42
C SER A 24 -1.73 10.40 4.28
N ARG A 25 -0.77 11.29 4.48
CA ARG A 25 -1.02 12.73 4.27
C ARG A 25 -1.42 13.01 2.82
N VAL A 26 -2.39 13.90 2.64
CA VAL A 26 -2.74 14.52 1.35
C VAL A 26 -2.00 15.85 1.25
N ARG A 27 -1.35 16.14 0.12
CA ARG A 27 -0.61 17.39 -0.09
C ARG A 27 -1.58 18.59 -0.16
N PRO A 28 -1.22 19.76 0.37
CA PRO A 28 -2.08 20.96 0.30
C PRO A 28 -2.48 21.36 -1.13
N GLU A 29 -1.58 21.14 -2.10
CA GLU A 29 -1.83 21.46 -3.52
C GLU A 29 -2.95 20.57 -4.10
N GLN A 30 -3.02 19.27 -3.71
CA GLN A 30 -4.10 18.38 -4.10
C GLN A 30 -5.46 18.89 -3.58
N LEU A 31 -5.52 19.40 -2.36
CA LEU A 31 -6.76 19.97 -1.79
C LEU A 31 -7.16 21.25 -2.53
N THR A 32 -6.19 22.09 -2.91
CA THR A 32 -6.42 23.29 -3.72
C THR A 32 -6.94 22.90 -5.11
N HIS A 33 -6.34 21.89 -5.75
CA HIS A 33 -6.79 21.35 -7.03
C HIS A 33 -8.22 20.78 -6.91
N LEU A 34 -8.51 19.99 -5.86
CA LEU A 34 -9.85 19.44 -5.62
C LEU A 34 -10.88 20.57 -5.47
N ALA A 35 -10.58 21.62 -4.72
CA ALA A 35 -11.50 22.74 -4.54
C ALA A 35 -11.79 23.47 -5.86
N GLY A 36 -10.81 23.60 -6.76
CA GLY A 36 -10.95 24.21 -8.08
C GLY A 36 -11.65 23.32 -9.10
N ALA A 37 -11.05 22.15 -9.38
CA ALA A 37 -11.53 21.24 -10.43
C ALA A 37 -12.77 20.44 -10.01
N GLY A 38 -12.95 20.19 -8.71
CA GLY A 38 -14.03 19.36 -8.18
C GLY A 38 -15.42 19.88 -8.51
N ALA A 39 -15.60 21.21 -8.51
CA ALA A 39 -16.89 21.84 -8.82
C ALA A 39 -17.43 21.49 -10.24
N ALA A 40 -16.55 21.21 -11.18
CA ALA A 40 -16.94 20.85 -12.56
C ALA A 40 -17.24 19.36 -12.76
N VAL A 41 -16.81 18.49 -11.84
CA VAL A 41 -16.83 17.04 -12.00
C VAL A 41 -17.70 16.34 -10.94
N MET A 42 -17.58 16.77 -9.67
CA MET A 42 -18.35 16.17 -8.58
C MET A 42 -19.85 16.42 -8.73
N GLY A 43 -20.64 15.39 -8.41
CA GLY A 43 -22.09 15.44 -8.59
C GLY A 43 -22.57 15.28 -10.05
N THR A 44 -21.64 15.05 -11.00
CA THR A 44 -21.97 14.74 -12.38
C THR A 44 -22.00 13.22 -12.62
N SER A 45 -22.67 12.77 -13.69
CA SER A 45 -22.73 11.34 -14.00
C SER A 45 -21.35 10.77 -14.37
N HIS A 46 -20.97 9.68 -13.70
CA HIS A 46 -19.70 8.98 -13.99
C HIS A 46 -19.67 8.32 -15.40
N ARG A 47 -20.79 8.28 -16.10
CA ARG A 47 -20.88 7.83 -17.51
C ARG A 47 -20.60 8.94 -18.52
N GLN A 48 -20.49 10.19 -18.06
CA GLN A 48 -20.24 11.35 -18.90
C GLN A 48 -18.74 11.64 -19.07
N LYS A 49 -18.45 12.39 -20.14
CA LYS A 49 -17.08 12.70 -20.59
C LYS A 49 -16.13 13.23 -19.48
N PRO A 50 -16.56 14.17 -18.59
CA PRO A 50 -15.62 14.69 -17.57
C PRO A 50 -15.07 13.63 -16.62
N VAL A 51 -15.95 12.71 -16.13
CA VAL A 51 -15.51 11.66 -15.22
C VAL A 51 -14.73 10.58 -15.95
N LYS A 52 -15.16 10.22 -17.19
CA LYS A 52 -14.37 9.30 -18.03
C LYS A 52 -12.97 9.82 -18.32
N GLN A 53 -12.83 11.10 -18.64
CA GLN A 53 -11.52 11.71 -18.87
C GLN A 53 -10.64 11.66 -17.61
N LEU A 54 -11.23 11.85 -16.42
CA LEU A 54 -10.51 11.72 -15.16
C LEU A 54 -10.02 10.29 -14.92
N VAL A 55 -10.86 9.28 -15.15
CA VAL A 55 -10.47 7.86 -15.06
C VAL A 55 -9.39 7.54 -16.09
N GLY A 56 -9.54 7.99 -17.34
CA GLY A 56 -8.56 7.80 -18.39
C GLY A 56 -7.20 8.45 -18.06
N ARG A 57 -7.21 9.66 -17.44
CA ARG A 57 -5.99 10.33 -16.97
C ARG A 57 -5.28 9.50 -15.88
N VAL A 58 -6.00 8.97 -14.91
CA VAL A 58 -5.44 8.08 -13.88
C VAL A 58 -4.86 6.81 -14.51
N ARG A 59 -5.59 6.14 -15.40
CA ARG A 59 -5.11 4.95 -16.08
C ARG A 59 -3.88 5.20 -16.95
N GLY A 60 -3.88 6.29 -17.71
CA GLY A 60 -2.74 6.71 -18.53
C GLY A 60 -1.51 7.05 -17.70
N GLY A 61 -1.69 7.84 -16.65
CA GLY A 61 -0.60 8.21 -15.76
C GLY A 61 0.01 7.03 -15.01
N LEU A 62 -0.80 6.04 -14.60
CA LEU A 62 -0.28 4.80 -14.00
C LEU A 62 0.47 3.94 -15.02
N ARG A 63 0.02 3.88 -16.28
CA ARG A 63 0.79 3.22 -17.35
C ARG A 63 2.17 3.82 -17.52
N GLU A 64 2.26 5.14 -17.51
CA GLU A 64 3.52 5.87 -17.61
C GLU A 64 4.39 5.67 -16.37
N LEU A 65 3.83 5.86 -15.17
CA LEU A 65 4.54 5.76 -13.89
C LEU A 65 5.21 4.39 -13.69
N PHE A 66 4.54 3.31 -14.07
CA PHE A 66 5.03 1.95 -13.94
C PHE A 66 5.64 1.37 -15.23
N SER A 67 5.81 2.19 -16.27
CA SER A 67 6.34 1.75 -17.59
C SER A 67 5.65 0.48 -18.09
N LEU A 68 4.31 0.45 -17.96
CA LEU A 68 3.50 -0.74 -18.23
C LEU A 68 3.63 -1.22 -19.68
N PRO A 69 3.92 -2.51 -19.93
CA PRO A 69 3.88 -3.08 -21.26
C PRO A 69 2.50 -2.90 -21.93
N GLU A 70 2.45 -2.82 -23.25
CA GLU A 70 1.24 -2.52 -24.01
C GLU A 70 0.06 -3.44 -23.72
N ARG A 71 0.32 -4.72 -23.45
CA ARG A 71 -0.71 -5.75 -23.20
C ARG A 71 -1.21 -5.83 -21.76
N TYR A 72 -0.62 -5.05 -20.84
CA TYR A 72 -1.14 -4.94 -19.48
C TYR A 72 -2.34 -4.02 -19.42
N GLU A 73 -3.24 -4.24 -18.46
CA GLU A 73 -4.39 -3.36 -18.23
C GLU A 73 -4.38 -2.77 -16.83
N VAL A 74 -4.71 -1.46 -16.75
CA VAL A 74 -5.00 -0.79 -15.48
C VAL A 74 -6.49 -0.93 -15.21
N VAL A 75 -6.84 -1.71 -14.20
CA VAL A 75 -8.21 -1.97 -13.78
C VAL A 75 -8.47 -1.31 -12.43
N LEU A 76 -9.64 -0.74 -12.24
CA LEU A 76 -10.01 -0.08 -10.99
C LEU A 76 -11.44 -0.40 -10.57
N GLY A 77 -11.67 -0.34 -9.26
CA GLY A 77 -12.99 -0.54 -8.66
C GLY A 77 -13.11 0.11 -7.29
N ASN A 78 -14.32 0.07 -6.76
CA ASN A 78 -14.61 0.61 -5.43
C ASN A 78 -14.31 -0.40 -4.32
N GLY A 79 -14.00 0.09 -3.09
CA GLY A 79 -13.91 -0.73 -1.88
C GLY A 79 -12.50 -0.88 -1.28
N GLY A 80 -11.47 -0.34 -1.89
CA GLY A 80 -10.08 -0.50 -1.43
C GLY A 80 -9.54 -1.92 -1.62
N THR A 81 -8.28 -2.17 -1.23
CA THR A 81 -7.62 -3.47 -1.43
C THR A 81 -8.23 -4.62 -0.64
N THR A 82 -8.95 -4.36 0.43
CA THR A 82 -9.71 -5.40 1.13
C THR A 82 -10.78 -6.02 0.22
N ALA A 83 -11.48 -5.21 -0.59
CA ALA A 83 -12.40 -5.71 -1.59
C ALA A 83 -11.66 -6.41 -2.76
N PHE A 84 -10.43 -5.98 -3.06
CA PHE A 84 -9.63 -6.64 -4.09
C PHE A 84 -9.19 -8.05 -3.68
N TRP A 85 -8.89 -8.32 -2.41
CA TRP A 85 -8.58 -9.69 -1.94
C TRP A 85 -9.71 -10.66 -2.25
N ASP A 86 -10.95 -10.26 -1.98
CA ASP A 86 -12.13 -11.08 -2.28
C ASP A 86 -12.33 -11.23 -3.80
N ALA A 87 -12.15 -10.14 -4.56
CA ALA A 87 -12.20 -10.18 -6.02
C ALA A 87 -11.11 -11.07 -6.62
N ALA A 88 -9.88 -11.05 -6.06
CA ALA A 88 -8.76 -11.91 -6.47
C ALA A 88 -9.04 -13.38 -6.15
N ALA A 89 -9.56 -13.69 -4.95
CA ALA A 89 -9.97 -15.05 -4.59
C ALA A 89 -11.04 -15.58 -5.57
N CYS A 90 -11.99 -14.73 -5.99
CA CYS A 90 -13.04 -15.09 -6.94
C CYS A 90 -12.54 -15.21 -8.39
N GLY A 91 -11.67 -14.31 -8.85
CA GLY A 91 -11.38 -14.11 -10.26
C GLY A 91 -9.94 -14.41 -10.70
N LEU A 92 -8.99 -14.69 -9.78
CA LEU A 92 -7.59 -14.99 -10.09
C LEU A 92 -7.13 -16.35 -9.57
N VAL A 93 -7.66 -16.85 -8.45
CA VAL A 93 -7.31 -18.17 -7.92
C VAL A 93 -8.20 -19.21 -8.57
N ARG A 94 -7.61 -20.17 -9.27
CA ARG A 94 -8.35 -21.28 -9.91
C ARG A 94 -8.74 -22.35 -8.90
N GLU A 95 -7.77 -22.87 -8.17
CA GLU A 95 -7.94 -23.96 -7.23
C GLU A 95 -7.32 -23.66 -5.87
N ARG A 96 -6.09 -23.19 -5.84
CA ARG A 96 -5.31 -23.06 -4.60
C ARG A 96 -4.26 -21.96 -4.72
N ALA A 97 -4.19 -21.09 -3.71
CA ALA A 97 -3.12 -20.11 -3.57
C ALA A 97 -2.05 -20.55 -2.57
N LEU A 98 -0.80 -20.10 -2.81
CA LEU A 98 0.26 -20.07 -1.82
C LEU A 98 0.44 -18.63 -1.37
N HIS A 99 0.39 -18.39 -0.06
CA HIS A 99 0.60 -17.07 0.53
C HIS A 99 1.85 -17.03 1.40
N LEU A 100 2.61 -15.95 1.29
CA LEU A 100 3.62 -15.60 2.29
C LEU A 100 2.98 -14.69 3.33
N ALA A 101 2.99 -15.11 4.61
CA ALA A 101 2.36 -14.40 5.72
C ALA A 101 3.41 -13.96 6.74
N TYR A 102 3.65 -12.65 6.84
CA TYR A 102 4.66 -12.05 7.72
C TYR A 102 4.18 -10.76 8.40
N GLY A 103 2.87 -10.65 8.54
CA GLY A 103 2.20 -9.59 9.28
C GLY A 103 0.69 -9.63 9.12
N GLU A 104 0.03 -8.57 9.54
CA GLU A 104 -1.44 -8.51 9.58
C GLU A 104 -2.07 -8.55 8.19
N PHE A 105 -1.51 -7.82 7.21
CA PHE A 105 -2.17 -7.64 5.91
C PHE A 105 -1.94 -8.83 5.00
N SER A 106 -0.74 -9.39 4.98
CA SER A 106 -0.43 -10.63 4.26
C SER A 106 -1.25 -11.81 4.79
N SER A 107 -1.43 -11.91 6.11
CA SER A 107 -2.28 -12.94 6.73
C SER A 107 -3.77 -12.77 6.38
N LYS A 108 -4.26 -11.54 6.24
CA LYS A 108 -5.66 -11.29 5.86
C LYS A 108 -5.97 -11.73 4.44
N PHE A 109 -5.04 -11.54 3.50
CA PHE A 109 -5.25 -12.04 2.14
C PHE A 109 -5.30 -13.57 2.13
N ALA A 110 -4.41 -14.26 2.87
CA ALA A 110 -4.48 -15.71 3.04
C ALA A 110 -5.82 -16.15 3.63
N ALA A 111 -6.33 -15.41 4.63
CA ALA A 111 -7.63 -15.70 5.23
C ALA A 111 -8.81 -15.51 4.25
N SER A 112 -8.73 -14.53 3.33
CA SER A 112 -9.75 -14.32 2.30
C SER A 112 -9.84 -15.52 1.36
N THR A 113 -8.71 -16.07 0.91
CA THR A 113 -8.71 -17.29 0.08
C THR A 113 -9.15 -18.54 0.85
N ALA A 114 -8.77 -18.67 2.13
CA ALA A 114 -9.22 -19.75 2.99
C ALA A 114 -10.74 -19.73 3.24
N GLY A 115 -11.33 -18.53 3.26
CA GLY A 115 -12.78 -18.35 3.44
C GLY A 115 -13.61 -18.64 2.18
N ALA A 116 -12.99 -18.81 1.01
CA ALA A 116 -13.69 -19.03 -0.24
C ALA A 116 -14.10 -20.50 -0.41
N PRO A 117 -15.40 -20.86 -0.36
CA PRO A 117 -15.84 -22.27 -0.29
C PRO A 117 -15.58 -23.07 -1.58
N PHE A 118 -15.26 -22.40 -2.67
CA PHE A 118 -14.94 -23.00 -3.96
C PHE A 118 -13.42 -23.18 -4.19
N LEU A 119 -12.57 -22.77 -3.23
CA LEU A 119 -11.12 -22.97 -3.27
C LEU A 119 -10.73 -24.11 -2.30
N ARG A 120 -9.60 -24.74 -2.59
CA ARG A 120 -8.89 -25.58 -1.62
C ARG A 120 -8.22 -24.69 -0.59
N ASP A 121 -7.99 -25.21 0.62
CA ASP A 121 -7.24 -24.48 1.65
C ASP A 121 -5.91 -23.97 1.11
N PRO A 122 -5.55 -22.69 1.30
CA PRO A 122 -4.31 -22.15 0.81
C PRO A 122 -3.09 -22.80 1.49
N LEU A 123 -1.97 -22.84 0.78
CA LEU A 123 -0.66 -23.03 1.39
C LEU A 123 -0.22 -21.71 2.01
N VAL A 124 0.33 -21.76 3.23
CA VAL A 124 0.81 -20.55 3.91
C VAL A 124 2.22 -20.80 4.45
N ILE A 125 3.16 -19.99 4.00
CA ILE A 125 4.53 -19.94 4.53
C ILE A 125 4.62 -18.69 5.39
N SER A 126 4.94 -18.86 6.67
CA SER A 126 4.95 -17.75 7.63
C SER A 126 6.37 -17.44 8.12
N ALA A 127 6.59 -16.19 8.49
CA ALA A 127 7.75 -15.75 9.27
C ALA A 127 7.27 -14.96 10.49
N ASP A 128 8.17 -14.81 11.46
CA ASP A 128 7.94 -13.97 12.63
C ASP A 128 7.82 -12.49 12.24
N ALA A 129 7.17 -11.70 13.09
CA ALA A 129 7.02 -10.26 12.87
C ALA A 129 8.40 -9.59 12.84
N GLY A 130 8.67 -8.81 11.81
CA GLY A 130 9.97 -8.17 11.56
C GLY A 130 10.88 -8.97 10.61
N ASP A 131 10.42 -10.12 10.14
CA ASP A 131 11.06 -10.93 9.10
C ASP A 131 10.06 -11.31 8.01
N ALA A 132 10.51 -11.93 6.93
CA ALA A 132 9.68 -12.44 5.84
C ALA A 132 10.30 -13.69 5.22
N PRO A 133 9.47 -14.67 4.76
CA PRO A 133 9.96 -15.79 3.99
C PRO A 133 10.33 -15.34 2.57
N GLU A 134 11.25 -16.08 1.95
CA GLU A 134 11.59 -15.89 0.53
C GLU A 134 10.43 -16.35 -0.37
N PRO A 135 10.12 -15.62 -1.45
CA PRO A 135 9.13 -16.04 -2.42
C PRO A 135 9.52 -17.34 -3.13
N VAL A 136 8.65 -18.33 -3.07
CA VAL A 136 8.83 -19.65 -3.71
C VAL A 136 7.58 -20.05 -4.45
N ALA A 137 7.74 -20.93 -5.46
CA ALA A 137 6.64 -21.60 -6.13
C ALA A 137 6.33 -22.93 -5.47
N ASP A 138 5.08 -23.40 -5.61
CA ASP A 138 4.65 -24.73 -5.22
C ASP A 138 3.81 -25.33 -6.36
N PRO A 139 4.07 -26.56 -6.80
CA PRO A 139 3.34 -27.17 -7.93
C PRO A 139 1.86 -27.41 -7.64
N ASP A 140 1.45 -27.42 -6.36
CA ASP A 140 0.06 -27.56 -5.93
C ASP A 140 -0.69 -26.21 -5.86
N ALA A 141 -0.03 -25.08 -6.17
CA ALA A 141 -0.63 -23.76 -6.16
C ALA A 141 -0.65 -23.15 -7.57
N ASP A 142 -1.79 -22.58 -7.96
CA ASP A 142 -1.95 -21.84 -9.23
C ASP A 142 -1.81 -20.31 -9.05
N VAL A 143 -1.57 -19.86 -7.82
CA VAL A 143 -1.27 -18.49 -7.43
C VAL A 143 -0.20 -18.49 -6.34
N VAL A 144 0.79 -17.59 -6.47
CA VAL A 144 1.72 -17.22 -5.39
C VAL A 144 1.49 -15.76 -5.05
N ALA A 145 1.28 -15.45 -3.75
CA ALA A 145 0.88 -14.12 -3.32
C ALA A 145 1.64 -13.65 -2.08
N TRP A 146 2.09 -12.39 -2.10
CA TRP A 146 2.69 -11.72 -0.94
C TRP A 146 2.48 -10.21 -0.95
N ALA A 147 2.78 -9.57 0.18
CA ALA A 147 2.78 -8.12 0.27
C ALA A 147 4.14 -7.55 -0.17
N HIS A 148 4.17 -6.57 -1.07
CA HIS A 148 5.40 -5.84 -1.38
C HIS A 148 5.94 -5.10 -0.14
N ASN A 149 5.02 -4.58 0.67
CA ASN A 149 5.30 -3.95 1.96
C ASN A 149 4.26 -4.35 2.99
N GLU A 150 4.70 -4.88 4.12
CA GLU A 150 3.84 -5.19 5.26
C GLU A 150 3.80 -4.00 6.22
N THR A 151 2.75 -3.21 6.14
CA THR A 151 2.60 -1.96 6.90
C THR A 151 2.58 -2.16 8.41
N SER A 152 2.18 -3.34 8.88
CA SER A 152 2.09 -3.62 10.32
C SER A 152 3.45 -3.79 10.99
N THR A 153 4.46 -4.23 10.22
CA THR A 153 5.80 -4.57 10.74
C THR A 153 6.93 -3.73 10.14
N GLY A 154 6.70 -3.04 9.01
CA GLY A 154 7.74 -2.32 8.30
C GLY A 154 8.69 -3.23 7.50
N VAL A 155 8.25 -4.44 7.15
CA VAL A 155 9.00 -5.37 6.31
C VAL A 155 8.63 -5.16 4.85
N MET A 156 9.61 -5.07 3.96
CA MET A 156 9.39 -5.16 2.50
C MET A 156 9.97 -6.46 1.95
N VAL A 157 9.31 -6.99 0.93
CA VAL A 157 9.77 -8.15 0.15
C VAL A 157 9.83 -7.73 -1.32
N PRO A 158 10.99 -7.82 -1.98
CA PRO A 158 11.10 -7.46 -3.39
C PRO A 158 10.11 -8.23 -4.26
N VAL A 159 9.65 -7.58 -5.32
CA VAL A 159 8.83 -8.24 -6.35
C VAL A 159 9.78 -8.86 -7.36
N THR A 160 9.91 -10.17 -7.28
CA THR A 160 10.69 -10.97 -8.23
C THR A 160 9.96 -12.28 -8.46
N ARG A 161 9.68 -12.61 -9.70
CA ARG A 161 8.97 -13.85 -10.03
C ARG A 161 9.74 -15.07 -9.51
N PRO A 162 9.13 -15.93 -8.67
CA PRO A 162 9.78 -17.13 -8.17
C PRO A 162 10.17 -18.07 -9.31
N LYS A 163 11.28 -18.79 -9.15
CA LYS A 163 11.65 -19.87 -10.07
C LYS A 163 10.56 -20.95 -10.05
N ASP A 164 10.36 -21.60 -11.19
CA ASP A 164 9.39 -22.69 -11.36
C ASP A 164 7.91 -22.27 -11.13
N SER A 165 7.61 -20.95 -11.27
CA SER A 165 6.25 -20.40 -11.13
C SER A 165 5.52 -20.22 -12.48
N ASP A 166 5.97 -20.85 -13.57
CA ASP A 166 5.42 -20.65 -14.92
C ASP A 166 3.92 -20.98 -15.02
N ASN A 167 3.41 -21.86 -14.18
CA ASN A 167 2.00 -22.26 -14.14
C ASN A 167 1.17 -21.50 -13.09
N ALA A 168 1.78 -20.63 -12.29
CA ALA A 168 1.14 -19.87 -11.24
C ALA A 168 1.12 -18.36 -11.57
N LEU A 169 0.03 -17.69 -11.25
CA LEU A 169 0.01 -16.23 -11.26
C LEU A 169 0.73 -15.68 -10.03
N VAL A 170 1.47 -14.60 -10.21
CA VAL A 170 2.12 -13.86 -9.12
C VAL A 170 1.26 -12.65 -8.78
N LEU A 171 0.69 -12.64 -7.57
CA LEU A 171 -0.17 -11.58 -7.06
C LEU A 171 0.53 -10.80 -5.95
N ILE A 172 0.68 -9.51 -6.14
CA ILE A 172 1.42 -8.63 -5.23
C ILE A 172 0.47 -7.62 -4.58
N ASP A 173 0.31 -7.75 -3.27
CA ASP A 173 -0.32 -6.69 -2.47
C ASP A 173 0.66 -5.52 -2.31
N ALA A 174 0.51 -4.54 -3.16
CA ALA A 174 1.31 -3.34 -3.14
C ALA A 174 0.60 -2.17 -2.45
N THR A 175 -0.40 -2.45 -1.60
CA THR A 175 -1.23 -1.43 -0.95
C THR A 175 -0.41 -0.29 -0.38
N SER A 176 0.67 -0.59 0.31
CA SER A 176 1.57 0.42 0.90
C SER A 176 2.93 0.52 0.21
N GLY A 177 3.24 -0.35 -0.75
CA GLY A 177 4.50 -0.32 -1.51
C GLY A 177 4.42 0.49 -2.78
N ALA A 178 3.25 0.49 -3.45
CA ALA A 178 3.09 1.11 -4.75
C ALA A 178 3.38 2.61 -4.73
N GLY A 179 4.17 3.04 -5.72
CA GLY A 179 4.57 4.43 -5.89
C GLY A 179 5.74 4.87 -5.00
N GLY A 180 6.21 4.03 -4.06
CA GLY A 180 7.32 4.38 -3.15
C GLY A 180 8.40 3.31 -3.04
N LEU A 181 8.17 2.09 -3.54
CA LEU A 181 9.15 1.02 -3.62
C LEU A 181 9.54 0.71 -5.06
N PRO A 182 10.77 0.26 -5.31
CA PRO A 182 11.20 -0.15 -6.65
C PRO A 182 10.47 -1.42 -7.07
N VAL A 183 10.00 -1.46 -8.31
CA VAL A 183 9.34 -2.63 -8.89
C VAL A 183 9.51 -2.67 -10.40
N ASP A 184 9.81 -3.86 -10.92
CA ASP A 184 9.50 -4.22 -12.30
C ASP A 184 8.15 -4.95 -12.28
N VAL A 185 7.11 -4.32 -12.81
CA VAL A 185 5.75 -4.89 -12.78
C VAL A 185 5.61 -6.13 -13.66
N THR A 186 6.58 -6.42 -14.52
CA THR A 186 6.58 -7.63 -15.36
C THR A 186 6.85 -8.91 -14.56
N ASP A 187 7.37 -8.79 -13.34
CA ASP A 187 7.51 -9.88 -12.39
C ASP A 187 6.21 -10.28 -11.69
N ALA A 188 5.13 -9.48 -11.88
CA ALA A 188 3.82 -9.72 -11.30
C ALA A 188 2.74 -9.89 -12.37
N ASP A 189 1.74 -10.74 -12.09
CA ASP A 189 0.55 -10.87 -12.92
C ASP A 189 -0.58 -9.95 -12.44
N ALA A 190 -0.66 -9.70 -11.13
CA ALA A 190 -1.52 -8.68 -10.56
C ALA A 190 -0.74 -7.89 -9.50
N TYR A 191 -0.42 -6.64 -9.80
CA TYR A 191 0.16 -5.69 -8.86
C TYR A 191 -0.94 -4.70 -8.46
N TYR A 192 -1.45 -4.80 -7.23
CA TYR A 192 -2.63 -4.05 -6.82
C TYR A 192 -2.41 -3.21 -5.57
N PHE A 193 -3.10 -2.07 -5.50
CA PHE A 193 -2.92 -1.09 -4.43
C PHE A 193 -4.15 -0.21 -4.25
N ALA A 194 -4.09 0.67 -3.25
CA ALA A 194 -5.11 1.67 -2.97
C ALA A 194 -4.50 3.07 -2.81
N PRO A 195 -5.25 4.13 -3.16
CA PRO A 195 -4.67 5.47 -3.29
C PRO A 195 -4.27 6.15 -1.98
N GLN A 196 -4.81 5.72 -0.83
CA GLN A 196 -4.59 6.36 0.47
C GLN A 196 -3.23 6.09 1.13
N LYS A 197 -2.26 5.57 0.39
CA LYS A 197 -0.89 5.27 0.84
C LYS A 197 0.12 6.08 0.02
N GLY A 198 0.96 5.43 -0.77
CA GLY A 198 1.98 6.08 -1.59
C GLY A 198 1.45 7.16 -2.54
N PHE A 199 0.18 7.06 -2.94
CA PHE A 199 -0.46 8.04 -3.81
C PHE A 199 -1.13 9.21 -3.06
N ALA A 200 -0.94 9.35 -1.77
CA ALA A 200 -1.35 10.54 -1.00
C ALA A 200 -2.79 11.02 -1.27
N SER A 201 -3.70 10.08 -1.52
CA SER A 201 -5.11 10.37 -1.80
C SER A 201 -5.99 9.78 -0.71
N ASP A 202 -7.30 9.94 -0.83
CA ASP A 202 -8.22 9.32 0.13
C ASP A 202 -8.55 7.88 -0.29
N GLY A 203 -9.20 7.12 0.61
CA GLY A 203 -9.59 5.73 0.38
C GLY A 203 -10.77 5.58 -0.58
N GLY A 204 -11.28 4.33 -0.68
CA GLY A 204 -12.52 4.00 -1.39
C GLY A 204 -12.33 3.39 -2.77
N LEU A 205 -11.10 3.30 -3.28
CA LEU A 205 -10.76 2.66 -4.55
C LEU A 205 -9.69 1.58 -4.35
N TRP A 206 -9.70 0.60 -5.22
CA TRP A 206 -8.56 -0.24 -5.53
C TRP A 206 -8.15 -0.07 -6.99
N LEU A 207 -6.87 -0.23 -7.28
CA LEU A 207 -6.29 -0.23 -8.61
C LEU A 207 -5.42 -1.48 -8.76
N ALA A 208 -5.44 -2.07 -9.95
CA ALA A 208 -4.64 -3.25 -10.26
C ALA A 208 -4.03 -3.13 -11.66
N LEU A 209 -2.75 -3.50 -11.76
CA LEU A 209 -2.03 -3.65 -13.00
C LEU A 209 -2.05 -5.14 -13.32
N LEU A 210 -2.80 -5.53 -14.36
CA LEU A 210 -3.03 -6.93 -14.70
C LEU A 210 -2.24 -7.32 -15.95
N SER A 211 -1.48 -8.41 -15.87
CA SER A 211 -0.77 -9.01 -16.98
C SER A 211 -1.70 -9.70 -17.97
N PRO A 212 -1.27 -10.01 -19.20
CA PRO A 212 -2.04 -10.84 -20.12
C PRO A 212 -2.49 -12.17 -19.50
N ALA A 213 -1.63 -12.84 -18.72
CA ALA A 213 -1.98 -14.09 -18.06
C ALA A 213 -3.07 -13.92 -17.00
N ALA A 214 -3.03 -12.82 -16.23
CA ALA A 214 -4.11 -12.49 -15.31
C ALA A 214 -5.42 -12.18 -16.02
N LEU A 215 -5.38 -11.47 -17.16
CA LEU A 215 -6.57 -11.16 -17.97
C LEU A 215 -7.19 -12.43 -18.55
N GLU A 216 -6.38 -13.37 -19.04
CA GLU A 216 -6.84 -14.68 -19.51
C GLU A 216 -7.50 -15.48 -18.37
N ARG A 217 -6.91 -15.47 -17.15
CA ARG A 217 -7.47 -16.12 -15.97
C ARG A 217 -8.81 -15.51 -15.55
N VAL A 218 -8.93 -14.17 -15.59
CA VAL A 218 -10.19 -13.47 -15.29
C VAL A 218 -11.29 -13.91 -16.25
N ALA A 219 -11.01 -13.97 -17.55
CA ALA A 219 -11.97 -14.42 -18.55
C ALA A 219 -12.35 -15.90 -18.36
N GLU A 220 -11.37 -16.77 -18.09
CA GLU A 220 -11.61 -18.19 -17.81
C GLU A 220 -12.56 -18.40 -16.62
N LEU A 221 -12.31 -17.73 -15.51
CA LEU A 221 -13.09 -17.91 -14.29
C LEU A 221 -14.46 -17.24 -14.34
N ALA A 222 -14.65 -16.22 -15.18
CA ALA A 222 -15.95 -15.61 -15.43
C ALA A 222 -16.94 -16.54 -16.14
N GLU A 223 -16.47 -17.57 -16.87
CA GLU A 223 -17.31 -18.55 -17.55
C GLU A 223 -17.96 -19.60 -16.62
N GLN A 224 -17.90 -19.44 -15.30
CA GLN A 224 -18.56 -20.27 -14.29
C GLN A 224 -18.25 -21.79 -14.41
N ARG A 225 -16.98 -22.15 -14.56
CA ARG A 225 -16.57 -23.57 -14.57
C ARG A 225 -16.75 -24.22 -13.19
N PRO A 226 -16.94 -25.58 -13.14
CA PRO A 226 -16.97 -26.29 -11.87
C PRO A 226 -15.73 -26.00 -11.03
N SER A 227 -15.91 -25.82 -9.72
CA SER A 227 -14.79 -25.56 -8.79
C SER A 227 -14.09 -26.85 -8.40
N ALA A 228 -12.87 -26.75 -7.89
CA ALA A 228 -12.06 -27.87 -7.39
C ALA A 228 -12.71 -28.63 -6.22
N THR A 229 -13.53 -27.96 -5.41
CA THR A 229 -14.23 -28.53 -4.26
C THR A 229 -15.61 -29.08 -4.61
N GLY A 230 -16.09 -28.89 -5.85
CA GLY A 230 -17.46 -29.19 -6.25
C GLY A 230 -18.52 -28.17 -5.81
N ALA A 231 -18.15 -27.20 -4.98
CA ALA A 231 -19.03 -26.07 -4.66
C ALA A 231 -19.15 -25.13 -5.85
N PRO A 232 -20.34 -24.58 -6.17
CA PRO A 232 -20.48 -23.65 -7.27
C PRO A 232 -19.69 -22.38 -7.02
N ARG A 233 -18.88 -21.95 -8.00
CA ARG A 233 -18.20 -20.66 -7.98
C ARG A 233 -19.19 -19.57 -8.35
N TRP A 234 -19.75 -18.90 -7.36
CA TRP A 234 -20.56 -17.71 -7.57
C TRP A 234 -19.72 -16.47 -7.35
N ILE A 235 -19.64 -15.60 -8.36
CA ILE A 235 -18.90 -14.34 -8.29
C ILE A 235 -19.93 -13.21 -8.26
N PRO A 236 -20.08 -12.47 -7.14
CA PRO A 236 -20.92 -11.28 -7.11
C PRO A 236 -20.43 -10.25 -8.14
N ASP A 237 -21.34 -9.60 -8.84
CA ASP A 237 -21.00 -8.57 -9.85
C ASP A 237 -20.02 -7.53 -9.33
N PHE A 238 -20.16 -7.11 -8.07
CA PHE A 238 -19.28 -6.13 -7.43
C PHE A 238 -17.84 -6.63 -7.27
N LEU A 239 -17.62 -7.93 -7.13
CA LEU A 239 -16.30 -8.57 -6.99
C LEU A 239 -15.79 -9.15 -8.32
N SER A 240 -16.55 -9.04 -9.39
CA SER A 240 -16.17 -9.56 -10.71
C SER A 240 -15.08 -8.70 -11.34
N LEU A 241 -13.88 -9.27 -11.45
CA LEU A 241 -12.75 -8.62 -12.17
C LEU A 241 -13.06 -8.50 -13.66
N GLN A 242 -13.87 -9.39 -14.26
CA GLN A 242 -14.30 -9.28 -15.64
C GLN A 242 -15.16 -8.02 -15.85
N ILE A 243 -16.14 -7.77 -14.98
CA ILE A 243 -16.98 -6.56 -15.03
C ILE A 243 -16.14 -5.31 -14.78
N ALA A 244 -15.21 -5.37 -13.82
CA ALA A 244 -14.30 -4.25 -13.54
C ALA A 244 -13.42 -3.93 -14.76
N LEU A 245 -12.86 -4.95 -15.44
CA LEU A 245 -12.07 -4.81 -16.66
C LEU A 245 -12.91 -4.18 -17.80
N GLU A 246 -14.09 -4.73 -18.09
CA GLU A 246 -14.99 -4.24 -19.15
C GLU A 246 -15.40 -2.77 -18.97
N ASN A 247 -15.48 -2.31 -17.73
CA ASN A 247 -15.72 -0.91 -17.42
C ASN A 247 -14.42 -0.09 -17.52
N SER A 248 -13.31 -0.58 -16.99
CA SER A 248 -12.04 0.15 -16.96
C SER A 248 -11.51 0.46 -18.36
N VAL A 249 -11.62 -0.46 -19.31
CA VAL A 249 -11.21 -0.22 -20.72
C VAL A 249 -12.05 0.85 -21.42
N LYS A 250 -13.19 1.21 -20.86
CA LYS A 250 -14.08 2.31 -21.32
C LYS A 250 -13.89 3.58 -20.48
N ASP A 251 -12.84 3.62 -19.65
CA ASP A 251 -12.58 4.68 -18.67
C ASP A 251 -13.75 4.89 -17.70
N GLN A 252 -14.26 3.81 -17.17
CA GLN A 252 -15.41 3.78 -16.24
C GLN A 252 -15.14 2.81 -15.09
N THR A 253 -16.03 2.87 -14.09
CA THR A 253 -16.18 1.86 -13.05
C THR A 253 -17.57 1.25 -13.14
N TYR A 254 -17.78 0.06 -12.54
CA TYR A 254 -19.06 -0.62 -12.53
C TYR A 254 -20.19 0.26 -11.97
N ASN A 255 -19.93 0.91 -10.83
CA ASN A 255 -20.80 1.91 -10.22
C ASN A 255 -20.04 3.23 -10.01
N THR A 256 -20.69 4.28 -9.51
CA THR A 256 -20.07 5.59 -9.31
C THR A 256 -18.79 5.47 -8.46
N PRO A 257 -17.63 5.91 -8.96
CA PRO A 257 -16.39 5.87 -8.21
C PRO A 257 -16.32 6.99 -7.17
N ALA A 258 -15.36 6.88 -6.26
CA ALA A 258 -14.99 7.97 -5.35
C ALA A 258 -14.30 9.11 -6.13
N ILE A 259 -15.09 10.03 -6.71
CA ILE A 259 -14.61 11.05 -7.65
C ILE A 259 -13.61 12.00 -7.00
N ALA A 260 -13.81 12.38 -5.74
CA ALA A 260 -12.85 13.21 -5.00
C ALA A 260 -11.49 12.50 -4.89
N THR A 261 -11.49 11.22 -4.56
CA THR A 261 -10.28 10.38 -4.53
C THR A 261 -9.60 10.30 -5.89
N LEU A 262 -10.37 10.15 -6.98
CA LEU A 262 -9.81 10.16 -8.34
C LEU A 262 -9.15 11.49 -8.70
N LEU A 263 -9.71 12.63 -8.28
CA LEU A 263 -9.13 13.95 -8.50
C LEU A 263 -7.80 14.10 -7.75
N LEU A 264 -7.77 13.70 -6.47
CA LEU A 264 -6.54 13.71 -5.67
C LEU A 264 -5.48 12.78 -6.27
N LEU A 265 -5.89 11.59 -6.70
CA LEU A 265 -5.01 10.59 -7.29
C LEU A 265 -4.40 11.06 -8.63
N ALA A 266 -5.20 11.65 -9.51
CA ALA A 266 -4.71 12.18 -10.78
C ALA A 266 -3.66 13.29 -10.55
N ASP A 267 -3.91 14.21 -9.63
CA ASP A 267 -2.96 15.27 -9.27
C ASP A 267 -1.66 14.68 -8.67
N GLN A 268 -1.78 13.67 -7.83
CA GLN A 268 -0.61 13.00 -7.26
C GLN A 268 0.23 12.28 -8.31
N ILE A 269 -0.40 11.57 -9.24
CA ILE A 269 0.31 10.87 -10.33
C ILE A 269 1.08 11.88 -11.18
N ASP A 270 0.47 13.00 -11.57
CA ASP A 270 1.14 14.03 -12.34
C ASP A 270 2.33 14.61 -11.57
N TRP A 271 2.15 14.90 -10.26
CA TRP A 271 3.22 15.36 -9.40
C TRP A 271 4.39 14.35 -9.31
N MET A 272 4.09 13.06 -9.30
CA MET A 272 5.11 11.99 -9.31
C MET A 272 5.86 11.94 -10.64
N LEU A 273 5.15 12.01 -11.76
CA LEU A 273 5.73 12.01 -13.11
C LEU A 273 6.64 13.23 -13.32
N GLU A 274 6.21 14.43 -12.93
CA GLU A 274 7.01 15.66 -13.00
C GLU A 274 8.31 15.60 -12.18
N ARG A 275 8.38 14.70 -11.18
CA ARG A 275 9.54 14.53 -10.27
C ARG A 275 10.37 13.29 -10.56
N GLY A 276 10.36 12.82 -11.79
CA GLY A 276 11.16 11.69 -12.25
C GLY A 276 10.47 10.34 -12.15
N GLY A 277 9.13 10.34 -12.07
CA GLY A 277 8.35 9.12 -12.08
C GLY A 277 8.63 8.21 -10.87
N LEU A 278 8.52 6.91 -11.06
CA LEU A 278 8.75 5.94 -9.99
C LEU A 278 10.16 6.00 -9.42
N GLU A 279 11.17 6.15 -10.28
CA GLU A 279 12.58 6.27 -9.84
C GLU A 279 12.79 7.48 -8.93
N GLY A 280 12.22 8.64 -9.28
CA GLY A 280 12.26 9.84 -8.47
C GLY A 280 11.58 9.66 -7.11
N MET A 281 10.47 8.93 -7.07
CA MET A 281 9.76 8.61 -5.82
C MET A 281 10.54 7.63 -4.95
N VAL A 282 11.14 6.60 -5.54
CA VAL A 282 12.01 5.65 -4.83
C VAL A 282 13.25 6.35 -4.27
N ALA A 283 13.90 7.23 -5.03
CA ALA A 283 15.03 8.02 -4.52
C ALA A 283 14.62 8.86 -3.31
N ARG A 284 13.43 9.47 -3.34
CA ARG A 284 12.88 10.27 -2.25
C ARG A 284 12.60 9.44 -0.99
N THR A 285 11.94 8.30 -1.13
CA THR A 285 11.67 7.40 0.01
C THR A 285 12.93 6.75 0.55
N THR A 286 13.92 6.46 -0.30
CA THR A 286 15.26 6.00 0.10
C THR A 286 15.98 7.04 0.95
N THR A 287 15.95 8.32 0.55
CA THR A 287 16.54 9.42 1.36
C THR A 287 15.91 9.46 2.75
N SER A 288 14.59 9.46 2.82
CA SER A 288 13.84 9.50 4.09
C SER A 288 14.11 8.27 4.96
N SER A 289 14.07 7.07 4.39
CA SER A 289 14.29 5.82 5.14
C SER A 289 15.73 5.68 5.62
N SER A 290 16.71 6.05 4.79
CA SER A 290 18.12 6.03 5.17
C SER A 290 18.40 6.95 6.36
N HIS A 291 17.82 8.16 6.37
CA HIS A 291 17.92 9.07 7.52
C HIS A 291 17.29 8.44 8.77
N LEU A 292 16.04 7.95 8.68
CA LEU A 292 15.31 7.40 9.82
C LEU A 292 16.03 6.19 10.43
N TYR A 293 16.50 5.25 9.61
CA TYR A 293 17.20 4.07 10.11
C TYR A 293 18.59 4.39 10.65
N HIS A 294 19.35 5.30 10.02
CA HIS A 294 20.64 5.75 10.55
C HIS A 294 20.48 6.43 11.92
N TRP A 295 19.48 7.30 12.06
CA TRP A 295 19.13 7.90 13.35
C TRP A 295 18.80 6.83 14.39
N ALA A 296 17.98 5.84 14.04
CA ALA A 296 17.57 4.78 14.97
C ALA A 296 18.74 3.86 15.38
N GLU A 297 19.69 3.59 14.49
CA GLU A 297 20.88 2.79 14.78
C GLU A 297 21.92 3.55 15.61
N SER A 298 21.93 4.87 15.52
CA SER A 298 22.87 5.73 16.24
C SER A 298 22.36 6.17 17.63
N GLY A 299 21.06 6.07 17.86
CA GLY A 299 20.41 6.49 19.09
C GLY A 299 20.71 5.56 20.27
N ALA A 300 20.80 6.12 21.48
CA ALA A 300 21.09 5.35 22.70
C ALA A 300 19.92 4.43 23.12
N HIS A 301 18.68 4.79 22.76
CA HIS A 301 17.44 4.14 23.20
C HIS A 301 16.61 3.58 22.06
N THR A 302 17.11 3.62 20.83
CA THR A 302 16.37 3.27 19.61
C THR A 302 17.02 2.12 18.86
N THR A 303 16.19 1.28 18.23
CA THR A 303 16.65 0.18 17.37
C THR A 303 15.63 -0.04 16.24
N PRO A 304 16.03 -0.17 14.96
CA PRO A 304 15.13 -0.62 13.92
C PRO A 304 14.54 -1.99 14.27
N PHE A 305 13.20 -2.10 14.26
CA PHE A 305 12.54 -3.37 14.58
C PHE A 305 12.88 -4.47 13.57
N VAL A 306 12.95 -4.12 12.28
CA VAL A 306 13.37 -5.06 11.23
C VAL A 306 14.90 -5.14 11.29
N ALA A 307 15.40 -6.27 11.76
CA ALA A 307 16.83 -6.47 12.02
C ALA A 307 17.66 -6.51 10.72
N ASP A 308 17.18 -7.24 9.71
CA ASP A 308 17.84 -7.34 8.40
C ASP A 308 17.64 -6.03 7.59
N PRO A 309 18.71 -5.27 7.32
CA PRO A 309 18.60 -4.04 6.52
C PRO A 309 17.99 -4.25 5.12
N ALA A 310 18.17 -5.42 4.50
CA ALA A 310 17.62 -5.72 3.18
C ALA A 310 16.08 -5.88 3.20
N LYS A 311 15.50 -6.15 4.35
CA LYS A 311 14.05 -6.31 4.54
C LYS A 311 13.37 -5.06 5.11
N ARG A 312 14.13 -4.01 5.44
CA ARG A 312 13.58 -2.74 5.96
C ARG A 312 12.81 -1.99 4.88
N SER A 313 11.59 -1.64 5.18
CA SER A 313 10.74 -0.87 4.26
C SER A 313 11.29 0.53 3.99
N LEU A 314 11.25 0.97 2.73
CA LEU A 314 11.57 2.35 2.35
C LEU A 314 10.40 3.32 2.55
N VAL A 315 9.20 2.82 2.91
CA VAL A 315 7.97 3.63 3.01
C VAL A 315 7.32 3.63 4.39
N VAL A 316 7.70 2.69 5.27
CA VAL A 316 7.21 2.61 6.66
C VAL A 316 8.34 2.12 7.57
N GLY A 317 8.88 3.01 8.38
CA GLY A 317 9.86 2.65 9.40
C GLY A 317 9.21 2.28 10.72
N THR A 318 9.67 1.20 11.34
CA THR A 318 9.28 0.75 12.69
C THR A 318 10.49 0.77 13.59
N ILE A 319 10.43 1.58 14.63
CA ILE A 319 11.55 1.85 15.53
C ILE A 319 11.16 1.48 16.96
N ASP A 320 11.84 0.49 17.53
CA ASP A 320 11.67 0.07 18.91
C ASP A 320 12.46 1.00 19.85
N PHE A 321 11.91 1.16 21.03
CA PHE A 321 12.58 1.84 22.15
C PHE A 321 12.85 0.84 23.27
N ASP A 322 13.96 1.04 23.99
CA ASP A 322 14.26 0.27 25.19
C ASP A 322 13.34 0.68 26.38
N ASP A 323 13.49 -0.01 27.51
CA ASP A 323 12.65 0.19 28.70
C ASP A 323 12.85 1.55 29.39
N ALA A 324 13.85 2.33 29.00
CA ALA A 324 14.07 3.67 29.54
C ALA A 324 13.11 4.70 28.92
N VAL A 325 12.49 4.39 27.79
CA VAL A 325 11.59 5.28 27.06
C VAL A 325 10.20 4.65 26.93
N ASP A 326 9.16 5.37 27.33
CA ASP A 326 7.77 5.03 27.06
C ASP A 326 7.36 5.61 25.68
N ALA A 327 7.38 4.79 24.64
CA ALA A 327 7.01 5.21 23.29
C ALA A 327 5.56 5.72 23.18
N ALA A 328 4.64 5.26 24.04
CA ALA A 328 3.27 5.76 24.05
C ALA A 328 3.18 7.17 24.64
N ALA A 329 3.94 7.46 25.70
CA ALA A 329 4.05 8.80 26.27
C ALA A 329 4.74 9.77 25.29
N LEU A 330 5.80 9.30 24.62
CA LEU A 330 6.49 10.05 23.56
C LEU A 330 5.53 10.38 22.40
N ALA A 331 4.78 9.42 21.89
CA ALA A 331 3.79 9.67 20.84
C ALA A 331 2.70 10.67 21.27
N ALA A 332 2.25 10.61 22.53
CA ALA A 332 1.30 11.57 23.09
C ALA A 332 1.89 12.99 23.15
N THR A 333 3.17 13.12 23.56
CA THR A 333 3.90 14.40 23.57
C THR A 333 4.06 14.95 22.15
N LEU A 334 4.45 14.13 21.18
CA LEU A 334 4.54 14.50 19.76
C LEU A 334 3.19 14.99 19.24
N ARG A 335 2.12 14.25 19.52
CA ARG A 335 0.73 14.58 19.11
C ARG A 335 0.27 15.92 19.67
N ALA A 336 0.57 16.22 20.93
CA ALA A 336 0.28 17.51 21.57
C ALA A 336 1.03 18.67 20.91
N ASN A 337 2.13 18.39 20.22
CA ASN A 337 2.91 19.35 19.44
C ASN A 337 2.59 19.37 17.93
N GLY A 338 1.55 18.65 17.48
CA GLY A 338 1.09 18.63 16.10
C GLY A 338 1.78 17.58 15.21
N ILE A 339 2.56 16.68 15.79
CA ILE A 339 3.19 15.55 15.10
C ILE A 339 2.35 14.31 15.41
N VAL A 340 1.65 13.77 14.42
CA VAL A 340 0.54 12.81 14.64
C VAL A 340 0.74 11.49 13.88
N ASP A 341 0.07 10.45 14.40
CA ASP A 341 -0.09 9.15 13.77
C ASP A 341 1.21 8.35 13.64
N VAL A 342 2.11 8.54 14.61
CA VAL A 342 3.38 7.78 14.75
C VAL A 342 3.25 6.57 15.69
N GLU A 343 2.08 6.32 16.25
CA GLU A 343 1.83 5.20 17.16
C GLU A 343 2.09 3.84 16.50
N PRO A 344 2.52 2.81 17.26
CA PRO A 344 2.81 1.49 16.74
C PRO A 344 1.54 0.80 16.19
N TYR A 345 1.74 -0.26 15.42
CA TYR A 345 0.61 -1.12 15.07
C TYR A 345 0.09 -1.82 16.32
N ARG A 346 -1.14 -1.46 16.73
CA ARG A 346 -1.70 -1.82 18.04
C ARG A 346 -1.61 -3.31 18.38
N LYS A 347 -1.85 -4.21 17.39
CA LYS A 347 -1.84 -5.66 17.62
C LYS A 347 -0.42 -6.23 17.83
N LEU A 348 0.62 -5.49 17.48
CA LEU A 348 2.00 -5.92 17.67
C LEU A 348 2.44 -5.81 19.13
N GLY A 349 1.86 -4.88 19.90
CA GLY A 349 2.07 -4.74 21.34
C GLY A 349 3.49 -4.36 21.75
N ARG A 350 4.23 -3.64 20.90
CA ARG A 350 5.63 -3.27 21.13
C ARG A 350 5.77 -1.83 21.64
N ASN A 351 6.83 -1.58 22.38
CA ASN A 351 7.30 -0.22 22.74
C ASN A 351 7.98 0.43 21.54
N GLN A 352 7.20 1.01 20.63
CA GLN A 352 7.63 1.30 19.27
C GLN A 352 6.96 2.56 18.72
N LEU A 353 7.63 3.26 17.84
CA LEU A 353 6.99 4.18 16.88
C LEU A 353 6.98 3.57 15.48
N ARG A 354 5.93 3.90 14.72
CA ARG A 354 5.79 3.54 13.31
C ARG A 354 5.58 4.79 12.47
N VAL A 355 6.55 5.09 11.62
CA VAL A 355 6.63 6.31 10.84
C VAL A 355 6.40 6.02 9.37
N ALA A 356 5.36 6.60 8.78
CA ALA A 356 5.17 6.56 7.35
C ALA A 356 6.01 7.63 6.65
N ILE A 357 6.77 7.18 5.67
CA ILE A 357 7.68 8.00 4.86
C ILE A 357 7.35 7.83 3.37
N PHE A 358 6.05 7.85 3.04
CA PHE A 358 5.54 7.77 1.67
C PHE A 358 6.05 8.93 0.80
N PRO A 359 5.98 8.84 -0.54
CA PRO A 359 6.50 9.85 -1.45
C PRO A 359 6.06 11.29 -1.15
N ALA A 360 4.84 11.50 -0.65
CA ALA A 360 4.34 12.83 -0.31
C ALA A 360 4.95 13.41 0.98
N THR A 361 5.58 12.58 1.84
CA THR A 361 6.29 13.06 3.02
C THR A 361 7.63 13.67 2.58
N ASP A 362 7.91 14.91 2.99
CA ASP A 362 9.17 15.55 2.64
C ASP A 362 10.32 14.93 3.46
N PRO A 363 11.49 14.63 2.86
CA PRO A 363 12.64 14.16 3.62
C PRO A 363 13.03 15.09 4.77
N SER A 364 12.91 16.41 4.59
CA SER A 364 13.16 17.39 5.66
C SER A 364 12.14 17.30 6.81
N ASP A 365 10.91 16.86 6.56
CA ASP A 365 9.92 16.60 7.62
C ASP A 365 10.34 15.36 8.46
N VAL A 366 10.99 14.37 7.84
CA VAL A 366 11.51 13.18 8.56
C VAL A 366 12.71 13.55 9.42
N GLU A 367 13.61 14.40 8.91
CA GLU A 367 14.72 14.96 9.67
C GLU A 367 14.21 15.78 10.88
N ALA A 368 13.21 16.62 10.66
CA ALA A 368 12.58 17.39 11.73
C ALA A 368 11.86 16.51 12.75
N LEU A 369 11.22 15.41 12.32
CA LEU A 369 10.60 14.43 13.23
C LEU A 369 11.63 13.83 14.18
N THR A 370 12.76 13.32 13.67
CA THR A 370 13.80 12.72 14.51
C THR A 370 14.42 13.74 15.48
N ALA A 371 14.65 14.97 15.02
CA ALA A 371 15.11 16.06 15.91
C ALA A 371 14.07 16.40 17.00
N CYS A 372 12.78 16.33 16.71
CA CYS A 372 11.73 16.52 17.71
C CYS A 372 11.70 15.37 18.74
N ILE A 373 11.92 14.13 18.29
CA ILE A 373 12.01 12.96 19.19
C ILE A 373 13.20 13.15 20.13
N ASP A 374 14.39 13.44 19.61
CA ASP A 374 15.60 13.68 20.42
C ASP A 374 15.37 14.81 21.43
N TYR A 375 14.75 15.91 21.00
CA TYR A 375 14.43 17.04 21.88
C TYR A 375 13.53 16.66 23.05
N VAL A 376 12.56 15.74 22.84
CA VAL A 376 11.69 15.25 23.92
C VAL A 376 12.45 14.30 24.84
N LEU A 377 13.20 13.34 24.28
CA LEU A 377 13.97 12.36 25.05
C LEU A 377 14.99 13.02 25.99
N GLU A 378 15.70 14.07 25.53
CA GLU A 378 16.63 14.84 26.36
C GLU A 378 15.99 15.54 27.57
N ARG A 379 14.65 15.69 27.59
CA ARG A 379 13.92 16.45 28.64
C ARG A 379 13.01 15.59 29.49
N GLU A 380 12.72 14.38 29.06
CA GLU A 380 11.94 13.39 29.82
C GLU A 380 12.87 12.35 30.50
N ALA A 381 14.18 12.32 30.12
CA ALA A 381 15.24 11.60 30.83
C ALA A 381 15.64 12.38 32.13
#